data_a3581a3392c0128f9b698e9c2f81f8a5
#
_entry.id   a3581a3392c0128f9b698e9c2f81f8a5
#
_cell.length_a   1.000
_cell.length_b   1.000
_cell.length_c   1.000
_cell.angle_alpha   90.00
_cell.angle_beta   90.00
_cell.angle_gamma   90.00
#
_symmetry.space_group_name_H-M   'P 1'
#
loop_
_entity.id
_entity.type
_entity.pdbx_description
1 polymer ?
#
loop_
_entity_poly.entity_id
_entity_poly.type
_entity_poly.pdbx_seq_one_letter_code
_entity_poly.pdbx_strand_id
1 'polypeptide(L)'
;MSSTIYLTGEAKSPTNNPITSQWGLFFIGLVVDTETHVIQNADCTATLRLTVEFVRELLVGRSLLADDALVESITDRYHGSSQRALAAAVRSAAAKYRDLSADPVG
;
A
#
# COMPACT_ATOMS: atom_id res chain seq x y z
N MET A 1 1.67 19.52 -16.35
CA MET A 1 0.53 19.08 -15.55
C MET A 1 0.76 17.67 -15.07
N SER A 2 0.69 17.46 -13.79
CA SER A 2 0.94 16.11 -13.30
C SER A 2 -0.27 15.21 -13.58
N SER A 3 0.03 13.97 -13.78
CA SER A 3 -0.95 12.94 -14.06
C SER A 3 -1.01 12.02 -12.86
N THR A 4 -2.13 11.94 -12.21
CA THR A 4 -2.26 11.06 -11.06
C THR A 4 -3.20 9.91 -11.38
N ILE A 5 -2.92 8.78 -10.75
CA ILE A 5 -3.82 7.63 -10.82
C ILE A 5 -4.14 7.16 -9.42
N TYR A 6 -5.26 6.50 -9.29
CA TYR A 6 -5.63 5.83 -8.05
C TYR A 6 -5.47 4.34 -8.28
N LEU A 7 -4.83 3.68 -7.32
CA LEU A 7 -4.73 2.23 -7.37
C LEU A 7 -4.76 1.67 -5.95
N THR A 8 -5.07 0.41 -5.87
CA THR A 8 -5.13 -0.27 -4.58
C THR A 8 -4.12 -1.39 -4.56
N GLY A 9 -3.70 -1.73 -3.37
CA GLY A 9 -2.96 -2.95 -3.12
C GLY A 9 -3.71 -3.73 -2.07
N GLU A 10 -3.61 -5.04 -2.12
CA GLU A 10 -4.30 -5.86 -1.15
C GLU A 10 -3.41 -6.99 -0.66
N ALA A 11 -3.73 -7.44 0.54
CA ALA A 11 -3.09 -8.58 1.15
C ALA A 11 -4.16 -9.46 1.75
N LYS A 12 -4.02 -10.75 1.54
CA LYS A 12 -4.90 -11.71 2.20
C LYS A 12 -4.24 -12.18 3.47
N SER A 13 -5.06 -12.33 4.50
CA SER A 13 -4.57 -12.94 5.72
C SER A 13 -4.28 -14.42 5.45
N PRO A 14 -3.14 -14.92 5.86
CA PRO A 14 -2.81 -16.33 5.62
C PRO A 14 -3.47 -17.29 6.59
N THR A 15 -4.42 -16.82 7.36
CA THR A 15 -5.02 -17.65 8.39
C THR A 15 -5.98 -18.68 7.83
N ASN A 16 -5.97 -19.85 8.47
CA ASN A 16 -6.96 -20.88 8.21
C ASN A 16 -8.07 -20.87 9.26
N ASN A 17 -8.03 -19.93 10.15
CA ASN A 17 -9.01 -19.85 11.22
C ASN A 17 -10.32 -19.32 10.66
N PRO A 18 -11.42 -20.11 10.73
CA PRO A 18 -12.69 -19.66 10.16
C PRO A 18 -13.24 -18.43 10.83
N ILE A 19 -12.87 -18.15 12.06
CA ILE A 19 -13.35 -16.96 12.74
C ILE A 19 -12.77 -15.71 12.13
N THR A 20 -11.51 -15.77 11.70
CA THR A 20 -10.84 -14.60 11.17
C THR A 20 -10.85 -14.55 9.65
N SER A 21 -11.25 -15.62 8.99
CA SER A 21 -11.18 -15.67 7.53
C SER A 21 -12.02 -14.60 6.85
N GLN A 22 -13.12 -14.22 7.44
CA GLN A 22 -13.97 -13.19 6.87
C GLN A 22 -13.31 -11.81 6.90
N TRP A 23 -12.27 -11.66 7.69
CA TRP A 23 -11.54 -10.40 7.80
C TRP A 23 -10.19 -10.49 7.10
N GLY A 24 -10.08 -11.43 6.17
CA GLY A 24 -8.81 -11.78 5.60
C GLY A 24 -8.24 -10.82 4.59
N LEU A 25 -8.95 -9.76 4.22
CA LEU A 25 -8.45 -8.82 3.24
C LEU A 25 -8.07 -7.50 3.89
N PHE A 26 -6.89 -7.04 3.53
CA PHE A 26 -6.40 -5.74 3.94
C PHE A 26 -6.08 -4.96 2.67
N PHE A 27 -6.62 -3.76 2.58
CA PHE A 27 -6.46 -2.93 1.39
C PHE A 27 -5.73 -1.65 1.73
N ILE A 28 -4.91 -1.19 0.78
CA ILE A 28 -4.48 0.20 0.79
C ILE A 28 -4.94 0.85 -0.51
N GLY A 29 -5.22 2.15 -0.44
CA GLY A 29 -5.52 2.95 -1.61
C GLY A 29 -4.48 4.03 -1.73
N LEU A 30 -3.95 4.23 -2.92
CA LEU A 30 -2.88 5.19 -3.16
C LEU A 30 -3.22 6.08 -4.33
N VAL A 31 -2.88 7.36 -4.20
CA VAL A 31 -2.86 8.28 -5.34
C VAL A 31 -1.40 8.51 -5.67
N VAL A 32 -1.02 8.24 -6.89
CA VAL A 32 0.38 8.27 -7.32
C VAL A 32 0.52 9.19 -8.53
N ASP A 33 1.54 10.05 -8.49
CA ASP A 33 1.89 10.88 -9.64
C ASP A 33 2.70 10.01 -10.61
N THR A 34 2.17 9.83 -11.82
CA THR A 34 2.80 8.94 -12.78
C THR A 34 4.07 9.50 -13.40
N GLU A 35 4.33 10.77 -13.24
CA GLU A 35 5.58 11.36 -13.74
C GLU A 35 6.72 11.19 -12.77
N THR A 36 6.45 11.33 -11.48
CA THR A 36 7.47 11.24 -10.45
C THR A 36 7.44 9.92 -9.69
N HIS A 37 6.35 9.16 -9.85
CA HIS A 37 6.10 7.90 -9.13
C HIS A 37 5.90 8.10 -7.64
N VAL A 38 5.67 9.35 -7.22
CA VAL A 38 5.55 9.68 -5.80
C VAL A 38 4.10 9.49 -5.35
N ILE A 39 3.96 8.86 -4.21
CA ILE A 39 2.65 8.67 -3.58
C ILE A 39 2.19 10.02 -3.02
N GLN A 40 1.03 10.49 -3.45
CA GLN A 40 0.49 11.77 -3.03
C GLN A 40 -0.55 11.67 -1.94
N ASN A 41 -1.20 10.53 -1.86
CA ASN A 41 -2.15 10.29 -0.78
C ASN A 41 -2.26 8.80 -0.56
N ALA A 42 -2.69 8.43 0.64
CA ALA A 42 -2.79 7.03 1.01
C ALA A 42 -3.90 6.83 2.03
N ASP A 43 -4.54 5.68 1.96
CA ASP A 43 -5.54 5.29 2.92
C ASP A 43 -5.43 3.78 3.09
N CYS A 44 -6.05 3.24 4.11
CA CYS A 44 -5.98 1.79 4.33
C CYS A 44 -7.19 1.32 5.13
N THR A 45 -7.40 0.01 5.09
CA THR A 45 -8.40 -0.64 5.92
C THR A 45 -7.94 -0.58 7.37
N ALA A 46 -8.60 0.21 8.19
CA ALA A 46 -8.20 0.34 9.58
C ALA A 46 -9.39 0.81 10.41
N THR A 47 -9.45 0.33 11.63
CA THR A 47 -10.47 0.74 12.57
C THR A 47 -10.12 2.08 13.21
N LEU A 48 -8.83 2.31 13.44
CA LEU A 48 -8.37 3.50 14.12
C LEU A 48 -7.95 4.56 13.11
N ARG A 49 -8.43 5.78 13.31
CA ARG A 49 -8.01 6.89 12.47
C ARG A 49 -6.50 7.11 12.57
N LEU A 50 -5.96 6.93 13.76
CA LEU A 50 -4.52 7.11 13.97
C LEU A 50 -3.71 6.18 13.09
N THR A 51 -4.19 4.97 12.86
CA THR A 51 -3.53 4.03 11.96
C THR A 51 -3.47 4.58 10.55
N VAL A 52 -4.58 5.11 10.07
CA VAL A 52 -4.63 5.69 8.72
C VAL A 52 -3.65 6.85 8.61
N GLU A 53 -3.64 7.72 9.62
CA GLU A 53 -2.75 8.86 9.61
C GLU A 53 -1.30 8.46 9.59
N PHE A 54 -0.97 7.43 10.36
CA PHE A 54 0.41 6.96 10.41
C PHE A 54 0.83 6.31 9.09
N VAL A 55 -0.06 5.55 8.47
CA VAL A 55 0.21 4.95 7.16
C VAL A 55 0.47 6.04 6.13
N ARG A 56 -0.33 7.11 6.16
CA ARG A 56 -0.08 8.24 5.28
C ARG A 56 1.31 8.82 5.51
N GLU A 57 1.69 8.99 6.76
CA GLU A 57 3.00 9.53 7.08
C GLU A 57 4.12 8.66 6.54
N LEU A 58 3.95 7.34 6.59
CA LEU A 58 4.95 6.41 6.10
C LEU A 58 5.08 6.44 4.58
N LEU A 59 3.99 6.65 3.88
CA LEU A 59 3.95 6.41 2.43
C LEU A 59 3.96 7.68 1.59
N VAL A 60 3.27 8.72 2.02
CA VAL A 60 3.12 9.93 1.21
C VAL A 60 4.46 10.64 1.06
N GLY A 61 4.72 11.10 -0.14
CA GLY A 61 5.98 11.79 -0.45
C GLY A 61 7.09 10.87 -0.87
N ARG A 62 6.83 9.57 -0.96
CA ARG A 62 7.83 8.58 -1.32
C ARG A 62 7.46 7.88 -2.61
N SER A 63 8.47 7.35 -3.29
CA SER A 63 8.25 6.68 -4.56
C SER A 63 7.67 5.29 -4.34
N LEU A 64 6.62 4.97 -5.08
CA LEU A 64 6.06 3.62 -5.04
C LEU A 64 7.00 2.60 -5.68
N LEU A 65 7.91 3.05 -6.55
CA LEU A 65 8.90 2.15 -7.13
C LEU A 65 9.95 1.69 -6.12
N ALA A 66 10.09 2.41 -5.02
CA ALA A 66 11.02 2.04 -3.96
C ALA A 66 10.29 1.23 -2.89
N ASP A 67 9.57 0.20 -3.32
CA ASP A 67 8.75 -0.57 -2.39
C ASP A 67 9.59 -1.32 -1.34
N ASP A 68 10.83 -1.68 -1.66
CA ASP A 68 11.70 -2.29 -0.65
C ASP A 68 11.95 -1.31 0.51
N ALA A 69 12.19 -0.05 0.20
CA ALA A 69 12.42 0.95 1.22
C ALA A 69 11.14 1.24 2.01
N LEU A 70 10.00 1.23 1.32
CA LEU A 70 8.71 1.42 1.99
C LEU A 70 8.44 0.28 2.97
N VAL A 71 8.69 -0.95 2.56
CA VAL A 71 8.48 -2.11 3.42
C VAL A 71 9.44 -2.06 4.61
N GLU A 72 10.66 -1.62 4.39
CA GLU A 72 11.62 -1.48 5.47
C GLU A 72 11.12 -0.47 6.52
N SER A 73 10.59 0.65 6.06
CA SER A 73 10.03 1.65 6.96
C SER A 73 8.85 1.10 7.75
N ILE A 74 8.01 0.30 7.10
CA ILE A 74 6.87 -0.33 7.76
C ILE A 74 7.38 -1.26 8.86
N THR A 75 8.37 -2.07 8.55
CA THR A 75 8.93 -3.02 9.50
C THR A 75 9.54 -2.30 10.70
N ASP A 76 10.21 -1.19 10.45
CA ASP A 76 10.87 -0.43 11.50
C ASP A 76 9.92 0.36 12.38
N ARG A 77 8.87 0.91 11.80
CA ARG A 77 8.08 1.93 12.47
C ARG A 77 6.64 1.55 12.73
N TYR A 78 6.08 0.63 11.99
CA TYR A 78 4.67 0.25 12.15
C TYR A 78 4.59 -1.04 12.96
N HIS A 79 4.29 -0.90 14.23
CA HIS A 79 4.27 -2.05 15.15
C HIS A 79 2.84 -2.39 15.53
N GLY A 80 2.08 -2.83 14.56
CA GLY A 80 0.70 -3.23 14.76
C GLY A 80 0.47 -4.63 14.22
N SER A 81 -0.68 -5.18 14.53
CA SER A 81 -1.00 -6.54 14.12
C SER A 81 -1.11 -6.69 12.60
N SER A 82 -1.32 -5.59 11.89
CA SER A 82 -1.43 -5.62 10.44
C SER A 82 -0.12 -5.26 9.72
N GLN A 83 1.00 -5.28 10.42
CA GLN A 83 2.28 -4.90 9.82
C GLN A 83 2.59 -5.71 8.58
N ARG A 84 2.46 -7.03 8.64
CA ARG A 84 2.75 -7.89 7.49
C ARG A 84 1.77 -7.67 6.36
N ALA A 85 0.50 -7.47 6.70
CA ALA A 85 -0.52 -7.21 5.69
C ALA A 85 -0.26 -5.88 4.99
N LEU A 86 0.14 -4.87 5.74
CA LEU A 86 0.46 -3.57 5.15
C LEU A 86 1.64 -3.69 4.18
N ALA A 87 2.69 -4.39 4.60
CA ALA A 87 3.85 -4.59 3.73
C ALA A 87 3.48 -5.34 2.46
N ALA A 88 2.68 -6.39 2.59
CA ALA A 88 2.24 -7.15 1.42
C ALA A 88 1.36 -6.32 0.50
N ALA A 89 0.49 -5.48 1.08
CA ALA A 89 -0.36 -4.61 0.28
C ALA A 89 0.45 -3.57 -0.49
N VAL A 90 1.50 -3.04 0.12
CA VAL A 90 2.39 -2.11 -0.57
C VAL A 90 3.07 -2.79 -1.74
N ARG A 91 3.57 -4.01 -1.55
CA ARG A 91 4.19 -4.75 -2.64
C ARG A 91 3.18 -5.08 -3.75
N SER A 92 1.95 -5.40 -3.37
CA SER A 92 0.88 -5.63 -4.33
C SER A 92 0.62 -4.39 -5.18
N ALA A 93 0.53 -3.23 -4.52
CA ALA A 93 0.31 -1.98 -5.24
C ALA A 93 1.49 -1.65 -6.15
N ALA A 94 2.72 -1.87 -5.68
CA ALA A 94 3.90 -1.59 -6.48
C ALA A 94 3.96 -2.49 -7.71
N ALA A 95 3.63 -3.76 -7.56
CA ALA A 95 3.60 -4.68 -8.69
C ALA A 95 2.56 -4.26 -9.71
N LYS A 96 1.38 -3.89 -9.24
CA LYS A 96 0.31 -3.43 -10.11
C LYS A 96 0.73 -2.16 -10.85
N TYR A 97 1.38 -1.27 -10.14
CA TYR A 97 1.84 -0.01 -10.73
C TYR A 97 2.87 -0.26 -11.83
N ARG A 98 3.81 -1.19 -11.58
CA ARG A 98 4.80 -1.54 -12.58
C ARG A 98 4.18 -2.15 -13.82
N ASP A 99 3.16 -2.98 -13.63
CA ASP A 99 2.43 -3.56 -14.77
C ASP A 99 1.77 -2.49 -15.59
N LEU A 100 1.16 -1.51 -14.95
CA LEU A 100 0.53 -0.40 -15.68
C LEU A 100 1.56 0.41 -16.44
N SER A 101 2.72 0.65 -15.83
CA SER A 101 3.77 1.43 -16.48
C SER A 101 4.44 0.67 -17.59
N ALA A 102 4.52 -0.65 -17.46
CA ALA A 102 5.20 -1.49 -18.43
C ALA A 102 4.38 -1.75 -19.68
N ASP A 103 3.10 -1.45 -19.65
CA ASP A 103 2.24 -1.70 -20.80
C ASP A 103 2.38 -0.56 -21.81
N PRO A 104 3.23 -0.73 -22.82
CA PRO A 104 3.50 0.37 -23.74
C PRO A 104 2.36 0.65 -24.70
N VAL A 105 1.52 -0.31 -24.89
CA VAL A 105 0.42 -0.13 -25.80
C VAL A 105 -0.72 0.57 -25.11
N GLY A 106 -0.72 0.35 -23.88
CA GLY A 106 -1.77 0.94 -23.09
C GLY A 106 -3.08 0.56 -23.63
#